data_f6cdf8d7ed35b5874a12df8ceb567e4e
#
_entry.id   f6cdf8d7ed35b5874a12df8ceb567e4e
#
_cell.length_a   1.000
_cell.length_b   1.000
_cell.length_c   1.000
_cell.angle_alpha   90.00
_cell.angle_beta   90.00
_cell.angle_gamma   90.00
#
_symmetry.space_group_name_H-M   'P 1'
#
loop_
_entity.id
_entity.type
_entity.pdbx_description
1 polymer ?
#
loop_
_entity_poly.entity_id
_entity_poly.type
_entity_poly.pdbx_seq_one_letter_code
_entity_poly.pdbx_strand_id
1 'polypeptide(L)'
;MAVSKTYPAATIAEAAALGLTLFGENRVQEFAGKAVEVEQLRTRDEKPIRVHLIGHLQSNKAQRAAELFDAVDSVDSLRLAERLNEAAGKCAKQLPILIEVKLSSEESKAGLEPDSAEAALLLERLPDLENLNVRGLMTIAPFGVSEEETRACFRSLRKWREQWAKAHTGLSLDVLSMGMSGDFALAIEEGATRIRVGTALFGARKTYSELA
;
A
#
# COMPACT_ATOMS: atom_id res chain seq x y z
N MET A 1 6.04 -0.27 8.22
CA MET A 1 4.58 -0.55 8.23
C MET A 1 4.36 -1.94 8.81
N ALA A 2 3.52 -2.04 9.83
CA ALA A 2 3.12 -3.32 10.43
C ALA A 2 1.91 -3.89 9.67
N VAL A 3 2.04 -5.09 9.08
CA VAL A 3 0.98 -5.71 8.28
C VAL A 3 0.08 -6.55 9.18
N SER A 4 -1.08 -6.00 9.56
CA SER A 4 -2.03 -6.53 10.54
C SER A 4 -3.19 -7.34 9.93
N LYS A 5 -3.11 -7.66 8.63
CA LYS A 5 -4.11 -8.52 7.97
C LYS A 5 -4.24 -9.84 8.71
N THR A 6 -5.47 -10.34 8.86
CA THR A 6 -5.83 -11.56 9.57
C THR A 6 -5.69 -11.51 11.11
N TYR A 7 -5.17 -10.44 11.67
CA TYR A 7 -5.09 -10.25 13.11
C TYR A 7 -6.25 -9.37 13.63
N PRO A 8 -6.74 -9.61 14.87
CA PRO A 8 -7.80 -8.80 15.48
C PRO A 8 -7.33 -7.37 15.83
N ALA A 9 -8.27 -6.48 16.12
CA ALA A 9 -7.98 -5.12 16.57
C ALA A 9 -7.11 -5.07 17.84
N ALA A 10 -7.23 -6.06 18.73
CA ALA A 10 -6.39 -6.17 19.92
C ALA A 10 -4.90 -6.22 19.60
N THR A 11 -4.50 -6.95 18.54
CA THR A 11 -3.09 -6.99 18.10
C THR A 11 -2.60 -5.62 17.58
N ILE A 12 -3.49 -4.87 16.91
CA ILE A 12 -3.18 -3.49 16.50
C ILE A 12 -2.99 -2.61 17.75
N ALA A 13 -3.85 -2.77 18.77
CA ALA A 13 -3.75 -2.04 20.03
C ALA A 13 -2.44 -2.32 20.77
N GLU A 14 -2.04 -3.58 20.90
CA GLU A 14 -0.77 -3.97 21.52
C GLU A 14 0.43 -3.38 20.77
N ALA A 15 0.44 -3.47 19.44
CA ALA A 15 1.50 -2.91 18.62
C ALA A 15 1.56 -1.38 18.70
N ALA A 16 0.41 -0.72 18.76
CA ALA A 16 0.32 0.74 18.94
C ALA A 16 0.85 1.18 20.30
N ALA A 17 0.54 0.45 21.38
CA ALA A 17 1.08 0.70 22.72
C ALA A 17 2.62 0.61 22.76
N LEU A 18 3.22 -0.19 21.88
CA LEU A 18 4.67 -0.28 21.67
C LEU A 18 5.24 0.79 20.73
N GLY A 19 4.40 1.74 20.26
CA GLY A 19 4.81 2.88 19.46
C GLY A 19 4.68 2.69 17.95
N LEU A 20 4.07 1.62 17.45
CA LEU A 20 3.79 1.48 16.03
C LEU A 20 2.56 2.30 15.64
N THR A 21 2.70 3.15 14.63
CA THR A 21 1.64 4.08 14.21
C THR A 21 1.14 3.83 12.77
N LEU A 22 1.82 2.96 12.00
CA LEU A 22 1.48 2.71 10.61
C LEU A 22 1.20 1.22 10.37
N PHE A 23 -0.03 0.92 9.99
CA PHE A 23 -0.52 -0.44 9.76
C PHE A 23 -0.93 -0.65 8.31
N GLY A 24 -0.88 -1.90 7.84
CA GLY A 24 -1.28 -2.29 6.50
C GLY A 24 -2.30 -3.42 6.52
N GLU A 25 -3.39 -3.24 5.79
CA GLU A 25 -4.49 -4.20 5.65
C GLU A 25 -4.67 -4.61 4.18
N ASN A 26 -5.08 -5.85 3.96
CA ASN A 26 -5.17 -6.40 2.60
C ASN A 26 -6.57 -6.32 2.00
N ARG A 27 -7.61 -6.31 2.82
CA ARG A 27 -9.01 -6.43 2.36
C ARG A 27 -9.92 -5.45 3.07
N VAL A 28 -10.70 -4.72 2.28
CA VAL A 28 -11.67 -3.74 2.77
C VAL A 28 -12.67 -4.36 3.74
N GLN A 29 -13.24 -5.54 3.40
CA GLN A 29 -14.25 -6.20 4.24
C GLN A 29 -13.67 -6.69 5.57
N GLU A 30 -12.45 -7.21 5.55
CA GLU A 30 -11.78 -7.67 6.77
C GLU A 30 -11.54 -6.50 7.72
N PHE A 31 -11.01 -5.40 7.20
CA PHE A 31 -10.78 -4.21 8.01
C PHE A 31 -12.08 -3.57 8.50
N ALA A 32 -13.14 -3.56 7.69
CA ALA A 32 -14.45 -3.05 8.10
C ALA A 32 -14.99 -3.74 9.38
N GLY A 33 -14.68 -5.03 9.57
CA GLY A 33 -15.08 -5.79 10.76
C GLY A 33 -14.39 -5.35 12.06
N LYS A 34 -13.25 -4.66 11.98
CA LYS A 34 -12.47 -4.18 13.13
C LYS A 34 -12.27 -2.66 13.16
N ALA A 35 -12.80 -1.95 12.17
CA ALA A 35 -12.58 -0.51 12.00
C ALA A 35 -13.07 0.32 13.18
N VAL A 36 -14.22 -0.05 13.78
CA VAL A 36 -14.78 0.67 14.94
C VAL A 36 -13.85 0.59 16.15
N GLU A 37 -13.29 -0.60 16.42
CA GLU A 37 -12.35 -0.78 17.52
C GLU A 37 -11.05 -0.01 17.28
N VAL A 38 -10.54 -0.03 16.03
CA VAL A 38 -9.33 0.73 15.64
C VAL A 38 -9.57 2.23 15.74
N GLU A 39 -10.77 2.73 15.39
CA GLU A 39 -11.11 4.16 15.54
C GLU A 39 -11.09 4.59 17.00
N GLN A 40 -11.56 3.74 17.92
CA GLN A 40 -11.46 4.03 19.35
C GLN A 40 -10.00 4.11 19.84
N LEU A 41 -9.09 3.38 19.24
CA LEU A 41 -7.66 3.49 19.55
C LEU A 41 -7.07 4.82 19.05
N ARG A 42 -7.48 5.30 17.87
CA ARG A 42 -7.04 6.59 17.31
C ARG A 42 -7.35 7.78 18.21
N THR A 43 -8.46 7.72 18.93
CA THR A 43 -8.91 8.82 19.82
C THR A 43 -8.26 8.80 21.19
N ARG A 44 -7.58 7.72 21.59
CA ARG A 44 -6.98 7.55 22.91
C ARG A 44 -5.52 7.97 23.00
N ASP A 45 -4.79 7.92 21.88
CA ASP A 45 -3.34 8.14 21.86
C ASP A 45 -2.96 9.48 21.24
N GLU A 46 -1.90 10.10 21.78
CA GLU A 46 -1.29 11.32 21.21
C GLU A 46 -0.71 11.11 19.82
N LYS A 47 -0.44 9.86 19.43
CA LYS A 47 0.06 9.49 18.11
C LYS A 47 -1.03 8.75 17.32
N PRO A 48 -1.65 9.39 16.34
CA PRO A 48 -2.74 8.77 15.58
C PRO A 48 -2.25 7.55 14.79
N ILE A 49 -2.94 6.42 14.98
CA ILE A 49 -2.78 5.21 14.17
C ILE A 49 -3.25 5.50 12.74
N ARG A 50 -2.46 5.13 11.75
CA ARG A 50 -2.81 5.17 10.33
C ARG A 50 -2.91 3.76 9.78
N VAL A 51 -3.97 3.49 9.02
CA VAL A 51 -4.18 2.19 8.38
C VAL A 51 -4.27 2.38 6.87
N HIS A 52 -3.37 1.76 6.13
CA HIS A 52 -3.32 1.79 4.68
C HIS A 52 -3.89 0.50 4.09
N LEU A 53 -4.62 0.61 2.99
CA LEU A 53 -4.95 -0.55 2.16
C LEU A 53 -3.76 -0.85 1.26
N ILE A 54 -3.21 -2.07 1.40
CA ILE A 54 -2.03 -2.53 0.67
C ILE A 54 -2.31 -3.73 -0.24
N GLY A 55 -3.54 -4.23 -0.29
CA GLY A 55 -3.95 -5.31 -1.17
C GLY A 55 -4.79 -4.81 -2.33
N HIS A 56 -4.89 -5.62 -3.39
CA HIS A 56 -5.63 -5.28 -4.59
C HIS A 56 -7.05 -4.81 -4.29
N LEU A 57 -7.44 -3.65 -4.85
CA LEU A 57 -8.72 -3.00 -4.64
C LEU A 57 -9.58 -3.07 -5.91
N GLN A 58 -10.71 -3.76 -5.81
CA GLN A 58 -11.72 -3.71 -6.86
C GLN A 58 -12.36 -2.31 -6.91
N SER A 59 -12.53 -1.74 -8.11
CA SER A 59 -13.04 -0.37 -8.30
C SER A 59 -14.41 -0.11 -7.67
N ASN A 60 -15.29 -1.15 -7.58
CA ASN A 60 -16.60 -1.04 -6.94
C ASN A 60 -16.54 -0.89 -5.40
N LYS A 61 -15.36 -1.09 -4.80
CA LYS A 61 -15.13 -0.92 -3.36
C LYS A 61 -14.39 0.38 -3.02
N ALA A 62 -14.11 1.23 -4.01
CA ALA A 62 -13.37 2.48 -3.84
C ALA A 62 -14.03 3.41 -2.80
N GLN A 63 -15.37 3.53 -2.80
CA GLN A 63 -16.11 4.33 -1.81
C GLN A 63 -15.80 3.84 -0.39
N ARG A 64 -15.94 2.54 -0.14
CA ARG A 64 -15.71 1.97 1.19
C ARG A 64 -14.24 2.03 1.60
N ALA A 65 -13.32 1.91 0.65
CA ALA A 65 -11.90 2.09 0.92
C ALA A 65 -11.58 3.54 1.33
N ALA A 66 -12.12 4.52 0.60
CA ALA A 66 -11.95 5.93 0.93
C ALA A 66 -12.52 6.31 2.31
N GLU A 67 -13.62 5.69 2.74
CA GLU A 67 -14.19 5.90 4.08
C GLU A 67 -13.30 5.35 5.21
N LEU A 68 -12.75 4.16 5.03
CA LEU A 68 -12.12 3.38 6.09
C LEU A 68 -10.62 3.60 6.24
N PHE A 69 -9.92 3.85 5.12
CA PHE A 69 -8.46 3.88 5.10
C PHE A 69 -7.89 5.31 5.06
N ASP A 70 -6.71 5.47 5.64
CA ASP A 70 -5.96 6.71 5.60
C ASP A 70 -5.17 6.87 4.30
N ALA A 71 -4.90 5.78 3.58
CA ALA A 71 -4.27 5.76 2.27
C ALA A 71 -4.56 4.45 1.52
N VAL A 72 -4.38 4.45 0.20
CA VAL A 72 -4.42 3.27 -0.65
C VAL A 72 -3.08 3.12 -1.37
N ASP A 73 -2.32 2.08 -1.02
CA ASP A 73 -0.98 1.85 -1.57
C ASP A 73 -0.98 0.93 -2.82
N SER A 74 -2.16 0.57 -3.34
CA SER A 74 -2.35 -0.43 -4.40
C SER A 74 -3.17 0.09 -5.59
N VAL A 75 -2.89 1.31 -6.03
CA VAL A 75 -3.56 1.89 -7.22
C VAL A 75 -2.85 1.40 -8.48
N ASP A 76 -3.54 0.60 -9.29
CA ASP A 76 -2.99 -0.13 -10.42
C ASP A 76 -3.63 0.24 -11.78
N SER A 77 -4.52 1.22 -11.82
CA SER A 77 -5.20 1.64 -13.04
C SER A 77 -5.77 3.05 -12.94
N LEU A 78 -5.92 3.73 -14.08
CA LEU A 78 -6.61 5.03 -14.16
C LEU A 78 -8.04 4.93 -13.65
N ARG A 79 -8.76 3.88 -14.06
CA ARG A 79 -10.14 3.63 -13.61
C ARG A 79 -10.25 3.58 -12.08
N LEU A 80 -9.31 2.92 -11.40
CA LEU A 80 -9.31 2.86 -9.94
C LEU A 80 -9.00 4.22 -9.33
N ALA A 81 -8.02 4.95 -9.89
CA ALA A 81 -7.67 6.29 -9.43
C ALA A 81 -8.87 7.25 -9.54
N GLU A 82 -9.59 7.26 -10.67
CA GLU A 82 -10.80 8.09 -10.86
C GLU A 82 -11.88 7.74 -9.83
N ARG A 83 -12.13 6.45 -9.58
CA ARG A 83 -13.11 6.02 -8.58
C ARG A 83 -12.72 6.40 -7.15
N LEU A 84 -11.43 6.33 -6.82
CA LEU A 84 -10.93 6.79 -5.53
C LEU A 84 -11.01 8.31 -5.39
N ASN A 85 -10.74 9.06 -6.46
CA ASN A 85 -10.89 10.51 -6.49
C ASN A 85 -12.34 10.95 -6.20
N GLU A 86 -13.33 10.36 -6.89
CA GLU A 86 -14.74 10.60 -6.62
C GLU A 86 -15.11 10.26 -5.16
N ALA A 87 -14.65 9.12 -4.68
CA ALA A 87 -14.93 8.64 -3.33
C ALA A 87 -14.31 9.54 -2.24
N ALA A 88 -13.06 9.96 -2.43
CA ALA A 88 -12.35 10.86 -1.52
C ALA A 88 -13.04 12.24 -1.47
N GLY A 89 -13.49 12.77 -2.61
CA GLY A 89 -14.28 13.99 -2.67
C GLY A 89 -15.58 13.91 -1.87
N LYS A 90 -16.32 12.80 -1.96
CA LYS A 90 -17.52 12.55 -1.13
C LYS A 90 -17.21 12.49 0.37
N CYS A 91 -16.00 12.08 0.74
CA CYS A 91 -15.53 12.07 2.13
C CYS A 91 -14.90 13.41 2.56
N ALA A 92 -14.90 14.42 1.71
CA ALA A 92 -14.26 15.72 1.91
C ALA A 92 -12.78 15.61 2.38
N LYS A 93 -12.02 14.67 1.78
CA LYS A 93 -10.60 14.44 2.10
C LYS A 93 -9.74 14.32 0.86
N GLN A 94 -8.47 14.65 1.00
CA GLN A 94 -7.43 14.34 0.04
C GLN A 94 -6.79 13.00 0.44
N LEU A 95 -7.00 11.96 -0.38
CA LEU A 95 -6.57 10.60 -0.08
C LEU A 95 -5.14 10.36 -0.59
N PRO A 96 -4.18 10.06 0.29
CA PRO A 96 -2.84 9.63 -0.12
C PRO A 96 -2.91 8.29 -0.87
N ILE A 97 -2.18 8.20 -1.98
CA ILE A 97 -2.08 6.97 -2.75
C ILE A 97 -0.64 6.63 -3.12
N LEU A 98 -0.36 5.34 -3.33
CA LEU A 98 0.80 4.87 -4.08
C LEU A 98 0.33 4.16 -5.35
N ILE A 99 1.12 4.29 -6.41
CA ILE A 99 0.89 3.54 -7.66
C ILE A 99 1.56 2.17 -7.49
N GLU A 100 0.79 1.10 -7.65
CA GLU A 100 1.32 -0.27 -7.65
C GLU A 100 1.88 -0.60 -9.02
N VAL A 101 3.19 -0.84 -9.08
CA VAL A 101 3.95 -1.13 -10.32
C VAL A 101 4.25 -2.61 -10.40
N LYS A 102 3.85 -3.24 -11.51
CA LYS A 102 4.14 -4.63 -11.83
C LYS A 102 5.52 -4.72 -12.47
N LEU A 103 6.47 -5.32 -11.78
CA LEU A 103 7.85 -5.50 -12.23
C LEU A 103 8.23 -6.98 -12.37
N SER A 104 7.25 -7.86 -12.35
CA SER A 104 7.45 -9.30 -12.55
C SER A 104 6.70 -9.77 -13.80
N SER A 105 7.24 -10.81 -14.45
CA SER A 105 6.59 -11.47 -15.59
C SER A 105 5.40 -12.36 -15.19
N GLU A 106 5.11 -12.50 -13.89
CA GLU A 106 3.98 -13.30 -13.41
C GLU A 106 2.64 -12.62 -13.76
N GLU A 107 1.85 -13.23 -14.67
CA GLU A 107 0.55 -12.69 -15.10
C GLU A 107 -0.45 -12.52 -13.97
N SER A 108 -0.37 -13.34 -12.93
CA SER A 108 -1.29 -13.33 -11.78
C SER A 108 -1.10 -12.15 -10.82
N LYS A 109 -0.02 -11.37 -10.96
CA LYS A 109 0.22 -10.21 -10.08
C LYS A 109 -0.50 -8.97 -10.57
N ALA A 110 -1.15 -8.29 -9.63
CA ALA A 110 -1.68 -6.95 -9.81
C ALA A 110 -0.55 -5.93 -10.01
N GLY A 111 -0.90 -4.77 -10.51
CA GLY A 111 0.02 -3.66 -10.73
C GLY A 111 0.04 -3.20 -12.18
N LEU A 112 0.40 -1.96 -12.35
CA LEU A 112 0.51 -1.27 -13.63
C LEU A 112 1.86 -1.56 -14.27
N GLU A 113 1.88 -2.01 -15.51
CA GLU A 113 3.12 -2.14 -16.28
C GLU A 113 3.69 -0.74 -16.57
N PRO A 114 4.91 -0.42 -16.13
CA PRO A 114 5.34 0.97 -16.03
C PRO A 114 5.63 1.66 -17.38
N ASP A 115 5.85 0.90 -18.45
CA ASP A 115 6.06 1.36 -19.83
C ASP A 115 4.80 1.25 -20.70
N SER A 116 3.65 0.90 -20.10
CA SER A 116 2.39 0.74 -20.82
C SER A 116 1.74 2.08 -21.16
N ALA A 117 0.88 2.08 -22.17
CA ALA A 117 0.03 3.23 -22.50
C ALA A 117 -0.91 3.62 -21.33
N GLU A 118 -1.34 2.65 -20.53
CA GLU A 118 -2.17 2.91 -19.35
C GLU A 118 -1.38 3.65 -18.25
N ALA A 119 -0.10 3.31 -18.04
CA ALA A 119 0.76 4.04 -17.13
C ALA A 119 0.95 5.50 -17.57
N ALA A 120 1.23 5.72 -18.86
CA ALA A 120 1.36 7.07 -19.40
C ALA A 120 0.09 7.88 -19.22
N LEU A 121 -1.08 7.30 -19.51
CA LEU A 121 -2.36 7.96 -19.37
C LEU A 121 -2.70 8.25 -17.89
N LEU A 122 -2.43 7.31 -16.98
CA LEU A 122 -2.61 7.55 -15.55
C LEU A 122 -1.78 8.75 -15.09
N LEU A 123 -0.48 8.77 -15.39
CA LEU A 123 0.42 9.84 -14.97
C LEU A 123 0.03 11.21 -15.53
N GLU A 124 -0.47 11.27 -16.77
CA GLU A 124 -1.00 12.48 -17.38
C GLU A 124 -2.26 13.00 -16.67
N ARG A 125 -3.12 12.08 -16.22
CA ARG A 125 -4.42 12.42 -15.60
C ARG A 125 -4.33 12.70 -14.11
N LEU A 126 -3.29 12.25 -13.41
CA LEU A 126 -3.15 12.42 -11.95
C LEU A 126 -3.27 13.88 -11.47
N PRO A 127 -2.74 14.90 -12.17
CA PRO A 127 -2.92 16.30 -11.76
C PRO A 127 -4.37 16.78 -11.71
N ASP A 128 -5.26 16.17 -12.50
CA ASP A 128 -6.69 16.51 -12.54
C ASP A 128 -7.48 15.84 -11.39
N LEU A 129 -6.90 14.88 -10.70
CA LEU A 129 -7.54 14.12 -9.63
C LEU A 129 -7.28 14.79 -8.26
N GLU A 130 -7.88 15.97 -8.06
CA GLU A 130 -7.59 16.89 -6.95
C GLU A 130 -7.80 16.30 -5.55
N ASN A 131 -8.64 15.25 -5.41
CA ASN A 131 -8.89 14.59 -4.13
C ASN A 131 -7.88 13.45 -3.85
N LEU A 132 -6.89 13.24 -4.73
CA LEU A 132 -5.82 12.29 -4.52
C LEU A 132 -4.49 13.02 -4.26
N ASN A 133 -3.69 12.43 -3.38
CA ASN A 133 -2.33 12.86 -3.12
C ASN A 133 -1.35 11.73 -3.43
N VAL A 134 -0.73 11.76 -4.60
CA VAL A 134 0.25 10.76 -5.01
C VAL A 134 1.51 10.92 -4.17
N ARG A 135 1.91 9.86 -3.45
CA ARG A 135 3.04 9.88 -2.54
C ARG A 135 4.21 9.02 -2.98
N GLY A 136 4.05 8.20 -4.00
CA GLY A 136 5.12 7.33 -4.48
C GLY A 136 4.64 6.07 -5.14
N LEU A 137 5.52 5.06 -5.14
CA LEU A 137 5.32 3.79 -5.82
C LEU A 137 5.35 2.62 -4.83
N MET A 138 4.65 1.55 -5.20
CA MET A 138 4.67 0.27 -4.49
C MET A 138 4.95 -0.86 -5.48
N THR A 139 5.67 -1.89 -5.04
CA THR A 139 5.78 -3.16 -5.77
C THR A 139 5.87 -4.35 -4.83
N ILE A 140 5.56 -5.52 -5.37
CA ILE A 140 5.74 -6.82 -4.71
C ILE A 140 6.70 -7.62 -5.56
N ALA A 141 7.89 -7.91 -5.02
CA ALA A 141 8.89 -8.72 -5.69
C ALA A 141 8.36 -10.14 -6.01
N PRO A 142 8.88 -10.81 -7.06
CA PRO A 142 8.54 -12.19 -7.37
C PRO A 142 8.87 -13.11 -6.17
N PHE A 143 8.03 -14.13 -5.97
CA PHE A 143 8.26 -15.10 -4.91
C PHE A 143 9.12 -16.27 -5.40
N GLY A 144 10.05 -16.75 -4.56
CA GLY A 144 10.84 -17.94 -4.87
C GLY A 144 11.93 -17.74 -5.93
N VAL A 145 12.29 -16.49 -6.22
CA VAL A 145 13.39 -16.13 -7.13
C VAL A 145 14.69 -15.90 -6.35
N SER A 146 15.80 -15.74 -7.08
CA SER A 146 17.11 -15.46 -6.49
C SER A 146 17.15 -14.07 -5.82
N GLU A 147 18.14 -13.88 -4.92
CA GLU A 147 18.41 -12.58 -4.30
C GLU A 147 18.67 -11.49 -5.36
N GLU A 148 19.43 -11.80 -6.41
CA GLU A 148 19.74 -10.84 -7.48
C GLU A 148 18.50 -10.44 -8.28
N GLU A 149 17.60 -11.36 -8.57
CA GLU A 149 16.31 -11.04 -9.23
C GLU A 149 15.42 -10.18 -8.35
N THR A 150 15.41 -10.44 -7.03
CA THR A 150 14.71 -9.62 -6.05
C THR A 150 15.28 -8.20 -6.00
N ARG A 151 16.61 -8.06 -5.95
CA ARG A 151 17.30 -6.76 -6.01
C ARG A 151 17.03 -6.04 -7.33
N ALA A 152 17.05 -6.75 -8.44
CA ALA A 152 16.77 -6.18 -9.75
C ALA A 152 15.35 -5.58 -9.82
N CYS A 153 14.37 -6.27 -9.22
CA CYS A 153 13.00 -5.75 -9.08
C CYS A 153 13.00 -4.42 -8.29
N PHE A 154 13.63 -4.36 -7.12
CA PHE A 154 13.66 -3.15 -6.30
C PHE A 154 14.43 -2.00 -6.96
N ARG A 155 15.57 -2.27 -7.61
CA ARG A 155 16.29 -1.27 -8.42
C ARG A 155 15.43 -0.73 -9.56
N SER A 156 14.63 -1.59 -10.20
CA SER A 156 13.72 -1.18 -11.26
C SER A 156 12.65 -0.22 -10.75
N LEU A 157 12.05 -0.48 -9.58
CA LEU A 157 11.09 0.47 -8.98
C LEU A 157 11.72 1.83 -8.72
N ARG A 158 12.94 1.86 -8.16
CA ARG A 158 13.67 3.11 -7.92
C ARG A 158 13.93 3.88 -9.21
N LYS A 159 14.37 3.19 -10.29
CA LYS A 159 14.58 3.81 -11.60
C LYS A 159 13.30 4.40 -12.17
N TRP A 160 12.19 3.69 -12.09
CA TRP A 160 10.89 4.19 -12.55
C TRP A 160 10.43 5.40 -11.73
N ARG A 161 10.61 5.39 -10.41
CA ARG A 161 10.37 6.57 -9.58
C ARG A 161 11.15 7.79 -10.06
N GLU A 162 12.45 7.63 -10.34
CA GLU A 162 13.33 8.71 -10.81
C GLU A 162 12.91 9.22 -12.18
N GLN A 163 12.56 8.31 -13.10
CA GLN A 163 12.09 8.67 -14.44
C GLN A 163 10.76 9.45 -14.39
N TRP A 164 9.78 8.94 -13.64
CA TRP A 164 8.48 9.57 -13.53
C TRP A 164 8.54 10.91 -12.77
N ALA A 165 9.31 11.02 -11.71
CA ALA A 165 9.53 12.27 -10.99
C ALA A 165 10.19 13.36 -11.88
N LYS A 166 11.08 12.94 -12.77
CA LYS A 166 11.71 13.85 -13.75
C LYS A 166 10.75 14.28 -14.85
N ALA A 167 9.90 13.37 -15.33
CA ALA A 167 8.94 13.64 -16.40
C ALA A 167 7.72 14.43 -15.91
N HIS A 168 7.31 14.24 -14.64
CA HIS A 168 6.12 14.83 -14.04
C HIS A 168 6.47 15.57 -12.75
N THR A 169 7.09 16.76 -12.89
CA THR A 169 7.65 17.55 -11.78
C THR A 169 6.63 18.00 -10.72
N GLY A 170 5.33 17.92 -11.02
CA GLY A 170 4.24 18.20 -10.08
C GLY A 170 3.90 17.04 -9.14
N LEU A 171 4.44 15.83 -9.37
CA LEU A 171 4.15 14.65 -8.55
C LEU A 171 5.21 14.47 -7.45
N SER A 172 4.77 14.32 -6.20
CA SER A 172 5.63 13.86 -5.11
C SER A 172 5.71 12.33 -5.14
N LEU A 173 6.90 11.78 -5.41
CA LEU A 173 7.16 10.33 -5.45
C LEU A 173 8.20 9.93 -4.38
N ASP A 174 8.01 10.43 -3.14
CA ASP A 174 8.98 10.27 -2.05
C ASP A 174 8.98 8.86 -1.45
N VAL A 175 7.86 8.14 -1.60
CA VAL A 175 7.69 6.82 -1.01
C VAL A 175 8.01 5.72 -2.01
N LEU A 176 8.96 4.84 -1.63
CA LEU A 176 9.20 3.54 -2.26
C LEU A 176 8.77 2.44 -1.29
N SER A 177 7.53 1.94 -1.47
CA SER A 177 6.99 0.85 -0.67
C SER A 177 7.34 -0.49 -1.31
N MET A 178 8.39 -1.14 -0.80
CA MET A 178 8.88 -2.43 -1.28
C MET A 178 9.57 -3.17 -0.14
N GLY A 179 9.63 -4.51 -0.24
CA GLY A 179 10.17 -5.37 0.80
C GLY A 179 9.14 -5.83 1.83
N MET A 180 9.16 -7.13 2.07
CA MET A 180 8.33 -7.85 3.02
C MET A 180 9.20 -8.64 4.02
N SER A 181 8.60 -9.46 4.88
CA SER A 181 9.31 -10.21 5.93
C SER A 181 10.50 -11.06 5.45
N GLY A 182 10.46 -11.52 4.19
CA GLY A 182 11.52 -12.37 3.61
C GLY A 182 12.63 -11.61 2.86
N ASP A 183 12.40 -10.36 2.48
CA ASP A 183 13.27 -9.62 1.56
C ASP A 183 13.47 -8.13 1.92
N PHE A 184 12.98 -7.69 3.09
CA PHE A 184 13.06 -6.26 3.48
C PHE A 184 14.50 -5.75 3.61
N ALA A 185 15.45 -6.59 3.97
CA ALA A 185 16.87 -6.19 4.08
C ALA A 185 17.39 -5.77 2.70
N LEU A 186 17.12 -6.58 1.66
CA LEU A 186 17.48 -6.28 0.27
C LEU A 186 16.77 -5.00 -0.21
N ALA A 187 15.50 -4.84 0.15
CA ALA A 187 14.74 -3.65 -0.21
C ALA A 187 15.33 -2.36 0.39
N ILE A 188 15.76 -2.41 1.65
CA ILE A 188 16.42 -1.27 2.32
C ILE A 188 17.73 -0.89 1.61
N GLU A 189 18.56 -1.87 1.29
CA GLU A 189 19.82 -1.65 0.55
C GLU A 189 19.57 -1.06 -0.86
N GLU A 190 18.42 -1.40 -1.49
CA GLU A 190 18.02 -0.87 -2.79
C GLU A 190 17.20 0.44 -2.70
N GLY A 191 17.06 1.02 -1.50
CA GLY A 191 16.50 2.35 -1.28
C GLY A 191 15.01 2.38 -0.92
N ALA A 192 14.45 1.30 -0.35
CA ALA A 192 13.10 1.33 0.20
C ALA A 192 12.95 2.42 1.27
N THR A 193 11.91 3.22 1.18
CA THR A 193 11.55 4.19 2.23
C THR A 193 10.43 3.64 3.14
N ARG A 194 9.77 2.57 2.70
CA ARG A 194 8.74 1.87 3.46
C ARG A 194 8.82 0.37 3.20
N ILE A 195 9.03 -0.41 4.26
CA ILE A 195 8.91 -1.87 4.25
C ILE A 195 7.58 -2.30 4.86
N ARG A 196 7.07 -3.48 4.46
CA ARG A 196 5.79 -4.05 4.91
C ARG A 196 6.02 -5.37 5.62
N VAL A 197 6.06 -5.34 6.94
CA VAL A 197 6.45 -6.49 7.77
C VAL A 197 5.24 -7.04 8.51
N GLY A 198 4.91 -8.29 8.28
CA GLY A 198 3.82 -9.01 8.95
C GLY A 198 4.36 -10.17 9.79
N THR A 199 4.67 -11.29 9.15
CA THR A 199 5.06 -12.53 9.82
C THR A 199 6.30 -12.38 10.71
N ALA A 200 7.27 -11.55 10.32
CA ALA A 200 8.45 -11.30 11.16
C ALA A 200 8.14 -10.43 12.39
N LEU A 201 7.00 -9.74 12.42
CA LEU A 201 6.57 -8.91 13.55
C LEU A 201 5.55 -9.62 14.44
N PHE A 202 4.54 -10.26 13.85
CA PHE A 202 3.40 -10.84 14.55
C PHE A 202 3.44 -12.37 14.66
N GLY A 203 4.47 -13.02 14.08
CA GLY A 203 4.61 -14.46 14.03
C GLY A 203 3.88 -15.13 12.86
N ALA A 204 3.97 -16.44 12.79
CA ALA A 204 3.24 -17.22 11.79
C ALA A 204 1.73 -17.14 12.06
N ARG A 205 0.94 -17.13 10.98
CA ARG A 205 -0.53 -17.12 11.10
C ARG A 205 -0.98 -18.43 11.75
N LYS A 206 -1.84 -18.33 12.77
CA LYS A 206 -2.55 -19.50 13.26
C LYS A 206 -3.50 -19.99 12.17
N THR A 207 -3.37 -21.23 11.79
CA THR A 207 -4.31 -21.87 10.87
C THR A 207 -5.65 -22.10 11.57
N TYR A 208 -6.75 -22.16 10.82
CA TYR A 208 -8.10 -22.38 11.38
C TYR A 208 -8.20 -23.63 12.26
N SER A 209 -7.31 -24.63 12.05
CA SER A 209 -7.19 -25.84 12.86
C SER A 209 -6.57 -25.64 14.24
N GLU A 210 -5.95 -24.50 14.53
CA GLU A 210 -5.32 -24.17 15.82
C GLU A 210 -6.23 -23.28 16.70
N LEU A 211 -7.41 -22.91 16.19
CA LEU A 211 -8.41 -22.08 16.87
C LEU A 211 -9.68 -22.86 17.28
N ALA A 212 -9.70 -24.19 17.04
CA ALA A 212 -10.79 -25.07 17.37
C ALA A 212 -10.54 -25.84 18.68
#